data_d14a2843a662eeaca8f55bc39751e391
#
_entry.id   d14a2843a662eeaca8f55bc39751e391
#
_cell.length_a   1.000
_cell.length_b   1.000
_cell.length_c   1.000
_cell.angle_alpha   90.00
_cell.angle_beta   90.00
_cell.angle_gamma   90.00
#
_symmetry.space_group_name_H-M   'P 1'
#
loop_
_entity.id
_entity.type
_entity.pdbx_description
1 polymer ?
#
loop_
_entity_poly.entity_id
_entity_poly.type
_entity_poly.pdbx_seq_one_letter_code
_entity_poly.pdbx_strand_id
1 'polypeptide(L)'
;MAKKKKEKEKTLLNKFSRRVYGLLLIAAGWLLLAAVCFYSPADSSFNLAADNIRNLFGYPGASAAAVILTFSGLALPLFVIPVMVWGYRLCLLEDIRLFWLHFIVWLLGIAAAMMCFDFVRFAMPLGGVIGRMLNIRLFAVVPEFPFRRETVAAVASLVMLAAFSYTVDVTAGQWRRGIKNAAVLV
;
A
#
# COMPACT_ATOMS: atom_id res chain seq x y z
N MET A 1 3.21 46.48 -12.01
CA MET A 1 2.04 45.86 -11.31
C MET A 1 1.56 44.55 -11.95
N ALA A 2 1.42 44.44 -13.25
CA ALA A 2 0.92 43.22 -13.93
C ALA A 2 1.75 41.94 -13.70
N LYS A 3 3.08 42.01 -13.65
CA LYS A 3 3.98 40.87 -13.42
C LYS A 3 3.77 40.26 -12.03
N LYS A 4 3.63 41.13 -11.01
CA LYS A 4 3.38 40.68 -9.60
C LYS A 4 2.00 40.06 -9.42
N LYS A 5 0.98 40.47 -10.18
CA LYS A 5 -0.36 39.88 -10.19
C LYS A 5 -0.34 38.49 -10.83
N LYS A 6 0.36 38.30 -11.97
CA LYS A 6 0.52 36.99 -12.62
C LYS A 6 1.29 35.99 -11.76
N GLU A 7 2.32 36.40 -11.04
CA GLU A 7 3.03 35.50 -10.11
C GLU A 7 2.15 35.04 -8.96
N LYS A 8 1.34 35.95 -8.42
CA LYS A 8 0.40 35.62 -7.32
C LYS A 8 -0.70 34.65 -7.77
N GLU A 9 -1.22 34.83 -8.98
CA GLU A 9 -2.19 33.91 -9.58
C GLU A 9 -1.60 32.52 -9.84
N LYS A 10 -0.37 32.41 -10.39
CA LYS A 10 0.33 31.14 -10.59
C LYS A 10 0.56 30.40 -9.26
N THR A 11 0.92 31.13 -8.21
CA THR A 11 1.15 30.55 -6.88
C THR A 11 -0.16 30.03 -6.27
N LEU A 12 -1.26 30.73 -6.45
CA LEU A 12 -2.58 30.31 -5.98
C LEU A 12 -3.08 29.07 -6.73
N LEU A 13 -2.95 29.06 -8.06
CA LEU A 13 -3.29 27.91 -8.90
C LEU A 13 -2.48 26.67 -8.51
N ASN A 14 -1.19 26.83 -8.26
CA ASN A 14 -0.33 25.70 -7.86
C ASN A 14 -0.73 25.14 -6.48
N LYS A 15 -1.05 26.01 -5.52
CA LYS A 15 -1.56 25.59 -4.20
C LYS A 15 -2.90 24.86 -4.30
N PHE A 16 -3.81 25.37 -5.14
CA PHE A 16 -5.11 24.76 -5.38
C PHE A 16 -4.95 23.37 -6.03
N SER A 17 -4.16 23.26 -7.09
CA SER A 17 -3.89 22.00 -7.78
C SER A 17 -3.30 20.94 -6.82
N ARG A 18 -2.35 21.32 -5.97
CA ARG A 18 -1.76 20.39 -4.97
C ARG A 18 -2.81 19.85 -4.00
N ARG A 19 -3.73 20.69 -3.52
CA ARG A 19 -4.83 20.25 -2.65
C ARG A 19 -5.78 19.32 -3.36
N VAL A 20 -6.14 19.62 -4.61
CA VAL A 20 -7.01 18.75 -5.42
C VAL A 20 -6.37 17.38 -5.64
N TYR A 21 -5.08 17.33 -6.03
CA TYR A 21 -4.36 16.06 -6.16
C TYR A 21 -4.29 15.29 -4.84
N GLY A 22 -4.05 15.98 -3.73
CA GLY A 22 -4.05 15.37 -2.40
C GLY A 22 -5.40 14.73 -2.05
N LEU A 23 -6.51 15.44 -2.28
CA LEU A 23 -7.86 14.92 -2.06
C LEU A 23 -8.18 13.74 -2.98
N LEU A 24 -7.77 13.79 -4.25
CA LEU A 24 -7.96 12.69 -5.19
C LEU A 24 -7.21 11.42 -4.75
N LEU A 25 -5.97 11.55 -4.25
CA LEU A 25 -5.20 10.42 -3.72
C LEU A 25 -5.88 9.80 -2.49
N ILE A 26 -6.36 10.62 -1.57
CA ILE A 26 -7.09 10.14 -0.38
C ILE A 26 -8.38 9.44 -0.80
N ALA A 27 -9.17 10.05 -1.68
CA ALA A 27 -10.42 9.47 -2.16
C ALA A 27 -10.19 8.15 -2.90
N ALA A 28 -9.21 8.09 -3.80
CA ALA A 28 -8.83 6.87 -4.50
C ALA A 28 -8.39 5.77 -3.54
N GLY A 29 -7.60 6.11 -2.51
CA GLY A 29 -7.20 5.19 -1.45
C GLY A 29 -8.39 4.62 -0.69
N TRP A 30 -9.33 5.45 -0.28
CA TRP A 30 -10.55 5.01 0.40
C TRP A 30 -11.43 4.12 -0.50
N LEU A 31 -11.62 4.50 -1.76
CA LEU A 31 -12.39 3.70 -2.72
C LEU A 31 -11.77 2.31 -2.91
N LEU A 32 -10.44 2.23 -3.05
CA LEU A 32 -9.72 0.97 -3.19
C LEU A 32 -9.85 0.10 -1.93
N LEU A 33 -9.63 0.68 -0.75
CA LEU A 33 -9.78 -0.05 0.52
C LEU A 33 -11.21 -0.55 0.70
N ALA A 34 -12.22 0.28 0.40
CA ALA A 34 -13.61 -0.12 0.48
C ALA A 34 -13.93 -1.25 -0.51
N ALA A 35 -13.45 -1.16 -1.78
CA ALA A 35 -13.64 -2.22 -2.76
C ALA A 35 -13.08 -3.57 -2.27
N VAL A 36 -11.90 -3.56 -1.64
CA VAL A 36 -11.27 -4.76 -1.07
C VAL A 36 -11.99 -5.24 0.18
N CYS A 37 -12.42 -4.34 1.08
CA CYS A 37 -13.17 -4.72 2.29
C CYS A 37 -14.51 -5.39 1.98
N PHE A 38 -15.19 -4.96 0.93
CA PHE A 38 -16.45 -5.55 0.46
C PHE A 38 -16.26 -6.61 -0.63
N TYR A 39 -15.04 -7.15 -0.77
CA TYR A 39 -14.77 -8.22 -1.73
C TYR A 39 -15.39 -9.53 -1.28
N SER A 40 -16.08 -10.19 -2.21
CA SER A 40 -16.55 -11.56 -2.08
C SER A 40 -15.98 -12.42 -3.22
N PRO A 41 -15.39 -13.59 -2.94
CA PRO A 41 -14.91 -14.51 -3.99
C PRO A 41 -16.02 -15.02 -4.91
N ALA A 42 -17.28 -14.95 -4.46
CA ALA A 42 -18.46 -15.38 -5.22
C ALA A 42 -19.04 -14.27 -6.11
N ASP A 43 -18.52 -13.04 -6.03
CA ASP A 43 -19.01 -11.93 -6.85
C ASP A 43 -18.58 -12.11 -8.31
N SER A 44 -19.47 -11.69 -9.23
CA SER A 44 -19.11 -11.52 -10.64
C SER A 44 -17.97 -10.53 -10.74
N SER A 45 -16.87 -10.96 -11.35
CA SER A 45 -15.65 -10.19 -11.46
C SER A 45 -14.89 -10.56 -12.74
N PHE A 46 -13.74 -9.97 -12.96
CA PHE A 46 -12.88 -10.32 -14.09
C PHE A 46 -12.59 -11.85 -14.19
N ASN A 47 -12.53 -12.56 -13.07
CA ASN A 47 -12.20 -13.98 -13.01
C ASN A 47 -13.41 -14.91 -12.93
N LEU A 48 -14.60 -14.38 -12.67
CA LEU A 48 -15.79 -15.18 -12.41
C LEU A 48 -17.04 -14.48 -12.96
N ALA A 49 -17.80 -15.17 -13.77
CA ALA A 49 -19.14 -14.76 -14.15
C ALA A 49 -20.14 -15.33 -13.13
N ALA A 50 -20.81 -14.46 -12.40
CA ALA A 50 -21.84 -14.82 -11.41
C ALA A 50 -23.05 -13.89 -11.56
N ASP A 51 -24.21 -14.37 -11.13
CA ASP A 51 -25.46 -13.60 -11.26
C ASP A 51 -25.61 -12.51 -10.19
N ASN A 52 -24.85 -12.60 -9.09
CA ASN A 52 -24.93 -11.66 -7.97
C ASN A 52 -23.61 -10.93 -7.74
N ILE A 53 -23.70 -9.65 -7.39
CA ILE A 53 -22.58 -8.80 -7.00
C ILE A 53 -22.91 -8.18 -5.65
N ARG A 54 -22.10 -8.47 -4.64
CA ARG A 54 -22.24 -7.95 -3.26
C ARG A 54 -21.33 -6.74 -3.01
N ASN A 55 -20.32 -6.55 -3.89
CA ASN A 55 -19.40 -5.43 -3.75
C ASN A 55 -20.14 -4.10 -3.80
N LEU A 56 -19.78 -3.16 -2.88
CA LEU A 56 -20.40 -1.84 -2.77
C LEU A 56 -20.34 -1.03 -4.07
N PHE A 57 -19.31 -1.23 -4.88
CA PHE A 57 -19.12 -0.53 -6.17
C PHE A 57 -19.54 -1.36 -7.38
N GLY A 58 -20.33 -2.42 -7.17
CA GLY A 58 -20.79 -3.30 -8.24
C GLY A 58 -19.64 -4.02 -8.95
N TYR A 59 -19.83 -4.33 -10.23
CA TYR A 59 -18.87 -5.06 -11.06
C TYR A 59 -17.47 -4.40 -11.13
N PRO A 60 -17.30 -3.08 -11.30
CA PRO A 60 -15.99 -2.44 -11.31
C PRO A 60 -15.24 -2.63 -10.00
N GLY A 61 -15.90 -2.49 -8.85
CA GLY A 61 -15.32 -2.68 -7.54
C GLY A 61 -14.92 -4.13 -7.28
N ALA A 62 -15.80 -5.08 -7.60
CA ALA A 62 -15.53 -6.51 -7.49
C ALA A 62 -14.34 -6.92 -8.37
N SER A 63 -14.29 -6.45 -9.62
CA SER A 63 -13.20 -6.74 -10.55
C SER A 63 -11.87 -6.12 -10.10
N ALA A 64 -11.86 -4.87 -9.65
CA ALA A 64 -10.66 -4.21 -9.13
C ALA A 64 -10.13 -4.95 -7.89
N ALA A 65 -11.00 -5.29 -6.94
CA ALA A 65 -10.64 -6.05 -5.75
C ALA A 65 -10.12 -7.45 -6.09
N ALA A 66 -10.77 -8.16 -7.02
CA ALA A 66 -10.33 -9.48 -7.48
C ALA A 66 -8.93 -9.43 -8.10
N VAL A 67 -8.65 -8.47 -8.98
CA VAL A 67 -7.33 -8.28 -9.59
C VAL A 67 -6.28 -7.99 -8.52
N ILE A 68 -6.55 -7.01 -7.64
CA ILE A 68 -5.62 -6.63 -6.58
C ILE A 68 -5.30 -7.82 -5.67
N LEU A 69 -6.31 -8.49 -5.16
CA LEU A 69 -6.12 -9.61 -4.23
C LEU A 69 -5.48 -10.83 -4.92
N THR A 70 -5.78 -11.09 -6.18
CA THR A 70 -5.15 -12.19 -6.92
C THR A 70 -3.66 -11.93 -7.14
N PHE A 71 -3.28 -10.74 -7.58
CA PHE A 71 -1.89 -10.45 -7.94
C PHE A 71 -1.03 -10.06 -6.75
N SER A 72 -1.50 -9.17 -5.88
CA SER A 72 -0.73 -8.59 -4.78
C SER A 72 -1.17 -9.04 -3.39
N GLY A 73 -2.28 -9.76 -3.29
CA GLY A 73 -2.86 -10.12 -2.01
C GLY A 73 -3.16 -8.88 -1.16
N LEU A 74 -2.91 -8.98 0.15
CA LEU A 74 -3.12 -7.90 1.11
C LEU A 74 -1.98 -6.86 1.12
N ALA A 75 -0.88 -7.08 0.38
CA ALA A 75 0.25 -6.16 0.37
C ALA A 75 -0.12 -4.79 -0.21
N LEU A 76 -0.81 -4.75 -1.36
CA LEU A 76 -1.19 -3.49 -1.98
C LEU A 76 -2.21 -2.70 -1.13
N PRO A 77 -3.31 -3.29 -0.61
CA PRO A 77 -4.20 -2.60 0.33
C PRO A 77 -3.47 -1.98 1.53
N LEU A 78 -2.52 -2.70 2.14
CA LEU A 78 -1.72 -2.17 3.25
C LEU A 78 -0.90 -0.94 2.81
N PHE A 79 -0.27 -1.02 1.65
CA PHE A 79 0.57 0.06 1.12
C PHE A 79 -0.19 1.19 0.42
N VAL A 80 -1.52 1.17 0.40
CA VAL A 80 -2.36 2.34 0.07
C VAL A 80 -2.30 3.38 1.18
N ILE A 81 -2.10 2.99 2.44
CA ILE A 81 -2.03 3.91 3.58
C ILE A 81 -0.93 4.98 3.39
N PRO A 82 0.33 4.66 3.04
CA PRO A 82 1.33 5.67 2.71
C PRO A 82 0.89 6.65 1.61
N VAL A 83 0.22 6.16 0.57
CA VAL A 83 -0.28 7.02 -0.52
C VAL A 83 -1.33 8.00 -0.01
N MET A 84 -2.21 7.58 0.89
CA MET A 84 -3.18 8.47 1.54
C MET A 84 -2.50 9.51 2.43
N VAL A 85 -1.44 9.12 3.15
CA VAL A 85 -0.62 10.05 3.95
C VAL A 85 0.06 11.08 3.04
N TRP A 86 0.59 10.68 1.88
CA TRP A 86 1.13 11.63 0.90
C TRP A 86 0.04 12.58 0.37
N GLY A 87 -1.16 12.05 0.09
CA GLY A 87 -2.32 12.86 -0.27
C GLY A 87 -2.65 13.90 0.80
N TYR A 88 -2.66 13.50 2.07
CA TYR A 88 -2.90 14.40 3.19
C TYR A 88 -1.84 15.51 3.30
N ARG A 89 -0.56 15.19 3.15
CA ARG A 89 0.54 16.17 3.11
C ARG A 89 0.40 17.16 1.98
N LEU A 90 0.01 16.69 0.77
CA LEU A 90 -0.27 17.58 -0.35
C LEU A 90 -1.42 18.54 -0.05
N CYS A 91 -2.46 18.10 0.66
CA CYS A 91 -3.54 18.99 1.11
C CYS A 91 -3.05 20.06 2.09
N LEU A 92 -2.10 19.72 2.97
CA LEU A 92 -1.44 20.67 3.90
C LEU A 92 -0.38 21.54 3.21
N LEU A 93 -0.13 21.34 1.91
CA LEU A 93 0.91 22.02 1.13
C LEU A 93 2.34 21.70 1.62
N GLU A 94 2.52 20.61 2.34
CA GLU A 94 3.83 20.11 2.73
C GLU A 94 4.56 19.51 1.54
N ASP A 95 5.89 19.71 1.49
CA ASP A 95 6.71 19.12 0.43
C ASP A 95 7.18 17.75 0.86
N ILE A 96 6.94 16.74 0.01
CA ILE A 96 7.49 15.41 0.20
C ILE A 96 8.94 15.45 -0.28
N ARG A 97 9.87 15.56 0.68
CA ARG A 97 11.31 15.56 0.38
C ARG A 97 11.68 14.21 -0.24
N LEU A 98 12.48 14.24 -1.31
CA LEU A 98 12.95 13.04 -2.00
C LEU A 98 11.79 12.10 -2.43
N PHE A 99 10.75 12.66 -3.04
CA PHE A 99 9.57 11.89 -3.48
C PHE A 99 9.93 10.60 -4.23
N TRP A 100 10.92 10.65 -5.14
CA TRP A 100 11.37 9.47 -5.88
C TRP A 100 11.93 8.37 -4.99
N LEU A 101 12.63 8.73 -3.91
CA LEU A 101 13.13 7.77 -2.94
C LEU A 101 11.97 7.12 -2.14
N HIS A 102 10.99 7.93 -1.70
CA HIS A 102 9.78 7.40 -1.06
C HIS A 102 9.03 6.46 -2.00
N PHE A 103 8.93 6.80 -3.29
CA PHE A 103 8.26 5.95 -4.28
C PHE A 103 9.00 4.62 -4.50
N ILE A 104 10.33 4.63 -4.62
CA ILE A 104 11.14 3.41 -4.76
C ILE A 104 11.02 2.54 -3.50
N VAL A 105 11.15 3.13 -2.32
CA VAL A 105 11.01 2.42 -1.04
C VAL A 105 9.59 1.86 -0.88
N TRP A 106 8.58 2.57 -1.34
CA TRP A 106 7.19 2.11 -1.37
C TRP A 106 7.03 0.85 -2.23
N LEU A 107 7.60 0.83 -3.45
CA LEU A 107 7.57 -0.35 -4.33
C LEU A 107 8.30 -1.55 -3.70
N LEU A 108 9.49 -1.33 -3.12
CA LEU A 108 10.24 -2.36 -2.40
C LEU A 108 9.46 -2.89 -1.20
N GLY A 109 8.78 -2.01 -0.48
CA GLY A 109 7.93 -2.38 0.64
C GLY A 109 6.75 -3.26 0.23
N ILE A 110 6.08 -2.96 -0.89
CA ILE A 110 5.02 -3.79 -1.45
C ILE A 110 5.57 -5.18 -1.81
N ALA A 111 6.70 -5.26 -2.51
CA ALA A 111 7.32 -6.53 -2.87
C ALA A 111 7.68 -7.36 -1.63
N ALA A 112 8.28 -6.75 -0.63
CA ALA A 112 8.60 -7.40 0.64
C ALA A 112 7.34 -7.87 1.40
N ALA A 113 6.26 -7.07 1.39
CA ALA A 113 4.98 -7.44 1.98
C ALA A 113 4.34 -8.64 1.25
N MET A 114 4.36 -8.63 -0.09
CA MET A 114 3.87 -9.77 -0.89
C MET A 114 4.62 -11.06 -0.54
N MET A 115 5.96 -10.99 -0.43
CA MET A 115 6.79 -12.14 -0.03
C MET A 115 6.48 -12.59 1.38
N CYS A 116 6.38 -11.66 2.34
CA CYS A 116 6.07 -11.96 3.73
C CYS A 116 4.70 -12.64 3.87
N PHE A 117 3.68 -12.11 3.23
CA PHE A 117 2.30 -12.65 3.31
C PHE A 117 2.15 -14.01 2.62
N ASP A 118 2.99 -14.33 1.62
CA ASP A 118 2.98 -15.66 1.00
C ASP A 118 3.40 -16.79 1.96
N PHE A 119 4.17 -16.46 3.01
CA PHE A 119 4.51 -17.44 4.05
C PHE A 119 3.35 -17.74 5.00
N VAL A 120 2.36 -16.86 5.08
CA VAL A 120 1.18 -17.08 5.92
C VAL A 120 0.20 -18.00 5.19
N ARG A 121 0.00 -19.19 5.72
CA ARG A 121 -0.91 -20.18 5.15
C ARG A 121 -2.34 -19.89 5.57
N PHE A 122 -3.09 -19.31 4.67
CA PHE A 122 -4.53 -19.12 4.76
C PHE A 122 -5.22 -19.81 3.57
N ALA A 123 -6.54 -19.90 3.61
CA ALA A 123 -7.35 -20.43 2.51
C ALA A 123 -7.13 -19.67 1.17
N MET A 124 -6.70 -18.39 1.25
CA MET A 124 -6.29 -17.59 0.10
C MET A 124 -4.81 -17.23 0.22
N PRO A 125 -4.07 -17.12 -0.91
CA PRO A 125 -2.67 -16.67 -0.91
C PRO A 125 -2.63 -15.18 -0.54
N LEU A 126 -2.31 -14.88 0.72
CA LEU A 126 -2.30 -13.50 1.23
C LEU A 126 -1.24 -12.62 0.55
N GLY A 127 -0.18 -13.20 0.01
CA GLY A 127 0.87 -12.52 -0.76
C GLY A 127 0.54 -12.38 -2.26
N GLY A 128 -0.56 -12.98 -2.71
CA GLY A 128 -0.94 -13.03 -4.11
C GLY A 128 0.00 -13.88 -4.98
N VAL A 129 -0.28 -13.91 -6.28
CA VAL A 129 0.54 -14.66 -7.25
C VAL A 129 1.96 -14.10 -7.35
N ILE A 130 2.10 -12.75 -7.29
CA ILE A 130 3.41 -12.10 -7.40
C ILE A 130 4.29 -12.44 -6.20
N GLY A 131 3.76 -12.41 -4.96
CA GLY A 131 4.52 -12.79 -3.77
C GLY A 131 5.07 -14.20 -3.86
N ARG A 132 4.24 -15.15 -4.32
CA ARG A 132 4.65 -16.53 -4.54
C ARG A 132 5.73 -16.65 -5.61
N MET A 133 5.60 -15.94 -6.74
CA MET A 133 6.62 -15.94 -7.80
C MET A 133 7.95 -15.36 -7.31
N LEU A 134 7.92 -14.26 -6.54
CA LEU A 134 9.12 -13.67 -5.96
C LEU A 134 9.83 -14.65 -5.04
N ASN A 135 9.09 -15.33 -4.16
CA ASN A 135 9.65 -16.35 -3.27
C ASN A 135 10.26 -17.52 -4.03
N ILE A 136 9.58 -18.05 -5.05
CA ILE A 136 10.12 -19.13 -5.89
C ILE A 136 11.44 -18.70 -6.54
N ARG A 137 11.51 -17.50 -7.11
CA ARG A 137 12.72 -16.98 -7.73
C ARG A 137 13.85 -16.75 -6.73
N LEU A 138 13.51 -16.21 -5.55
CA LEU A 138 14.49 -16.00 -4.49
C LEU A 138 15.06 -17.33 -4.00
N PHE A 139 14.22 -18.35 -3.77
CA PHE A 139 14.65 -19.67 -3.34
C PHE A 139 15.45 -20.45 -4.41
N ALA A 140 15.33 -20.08 -5.67
CA ALA A 140 16.17 -20.65 -6.71
C ALA A 140 17.62 -20.12 -6.66
N VAL A 141 17.83 -18.92 -6.11
CA VAL A 141 19.15 -18.25 -6.05
C VAL A 141 19.80 -18.42 -4.67
N VAL A 142 19.03 -18.38 -3.60
CA VAL A 142 19.54 -18.49 -2.23
C VAL A 142 19.89 -19.96 -1.94
N PRO A 143 21.14 -20.27 -1.46
CA PRO A 143 21.54 -21.63 -1.10
C PRO A 143 20.63 -22.25 -0.04
N GLU A 144 20.60 -23.57 0.02
CA GLU A 144 19.89 -24.29 1.07
C GLU A 144 20.66 -24.25 2.38
N PHE A 145 20.01 -23.83 3.46
CA PHE A 145 20.51 -23.84 4.82
C PHE A 145 19.36 -24.09 5.81
N PRO A 146 19.65 -24.56 7.03
CA PRO A 146 18.64 -24.71 8.07
C PRO A 146 17.91 -23.39 8.31
N PHE A 147 16.55 -23.45 8.44
CA PHE A 147 15.71 -22.27 8.69
C PHE A 147 15.70 -21.21 7.56
N ARG A 148 16.06 -21.59 6.32
CA ARG A 148 16.06 -20.68 5.16
C ARG A 148 14.74 -19.92 4.98
N ARG A 149 13.62 -20.64 5.12
CA ARG A 149 12.28 -20.07 4.96
C ARG A 149 11.98 -19.01 6.04
N GLU A 150 12.27 -19.33 7.27
CA GLU A 150 12.05 -18.46 8.43
C GLU A 150 12.94 -17.22 8.35
N THR A 151 14.19 -17.39 7.93
CA THR A 151 15.12 -16.27 7.74
C THR A 151 14.63 -15.33 6.64
N VAL A 152 14.20 -15.86 5.49
CA VAL A 152 13.66 -15.04 4.40
C VAL A 152 12.39 -14.32 4.84
N ALA A 153 11.49 -14.98 5.57
CA ALA A 153 10.29 -14.38 6.10
C ALA A 153 10.61 -13.24 7.10
N ALA A 154 11.58 -13.46 7.99
CA ALA A 154 12.02 -12.44 8.95
C ALA A 154 12.63 -11.22 8.25
N VAL A 155 13.52 -11.44 7.28
CA VAL A 155 14.11 -10.34 6.49
C VAL A 155 13.05 -9.58 5.70
N ALA A 156 12.15 -10.29 5.02
CA ALA A 156 11.04 -9.65 4.28
C ALA A 156 10.15 -8.83 5.22
N SER A 157 9.85 -9.33 6.42
CA SER A 157 9.06 -8.61 7.43
C SER A 157 9.78 -7.34 7.91
N LEU A 158 11.09 -7.40 8.16
CA LEU A 158 11.89 -6.24 8.55
C LEU A 158 11.93 -5.19 7.44
N VAL A 159 12.15 -5.62 6.20
CA VAL A 159 12.14 -4.70 5.02
C VAL A 159 10.77 -4.06 4.85
N MET A 160 9.70 -4.84 4.96
CA MET A 160 8.31 -4.34 4.89
C MET A 160 8.05 -3.27 5.95
N LEU A 161 8.39 -3.54 7.22
CA LEU A 161 8.18 -2.61 8.32
C LEU A 161 9.03 -1.34 8.19
N ALA A 162 10.29 -1.49 7.78
CA ALA A 162 11.17 -0.36 7.53
C ALA A 162 10.66 0.51 6.38
N ALA A 163 10.27 -0.10 5.26
CA ALA A 163 9.73 0.59 4.11
C ALA A 163 8.40 1.29 4.43
N PHE A 164 7.49 0.63 5.13
CA PHE A 164 6.24 1.23 5.59
C PHE A 164 6.49 2.44 6.49
N SER A 165 7.37 2.28 7.49
CA SER A 165 7.72 3.35 8.43
C SER A 165 8.34 4.55 7.72
N TYR A 166 9.24 4.30 6.77
CA TYR A 166 9.89 5.34 5.97
C TYR A 166 8.89 6.07 5.08
N THR A 167 7.98 5.35 4.40
CA THR A 167 7.02 5.93 3.47
C THR A 167 5.93 6.76 4.16
N VAL A 168 5.61 6.43 5.42
CA VAL A 168 4.68 7.20 6.27
C VAL A 168 5.43 8.30 7.05
N ASP A 169 6.77 8.33 7.02
CA ASP A 169 7.64 9.21 7.83
C ASP A 169 7.39 9.07 9.35
N VAL A 170 7.15 7.85 9.81
CA VAL A 170 7.04 7.57 11.24
C VAL A 170 8.43 7.59 11.88
N THR A 171 8.64 8.51 12.81
CA THR A 171 9.92 8.60 13.53
C THR A 171 10.07 7.48 14.55
N ALA A 172 11.33 7.09 14.84
CA ALA A 172 11.64 6.10 15.88
C ALA A 172 11.06 6.47 17.26
N GLY A 173 10.91 7.77 17.54
CA GLY A 173 10.27 8.25 18.78
C GLY A 173 8.77 8.00 18.83
N GLN A 174 8.08 8.03 17.68
CA GLN A 174 6.67 7.68 17.59
C GLN A 174 6.46 6.17 17.75
N TRP A 175 7.31 5.34 17.14
CA TRP A 175 7.33 3.90 17.34
C TRP A 175 7.51 3.52 18.82
N ARG A 176 8.49 4.12 19.50
CA ARG A 176 8.73 3.88 20.95
C ARG A 176 7.50 4.25 21.79
N ARG A 177 6.81 5.34 21.48
CA ARG A 177 5.57 5.75 22.16
C ARG A 177 4.44 4.77 21.89
N GLY A 178 4.25 4.34 20.64
CA GLY A 178 3.24 3.35 20.26
C GLY A 178 3.44 2.02 21.00
N ILE A 179 4.66 1.49 21.05
CA ILE A 179 4.99 0.24 21.74
C ILE A 179 4.74 0.36 23.26
N LYS A 180 5.16 1.50 23.89
CA LYS A 180 4.91 1.73 25.32
C LYS A 180 3.41 1.76 25.63
N ASN A 181 2.61 2.45 24.80
CA ASN A 181 1.17 2.53 25.00
C ASN A 181 0.48 1.17 24.80
N ALA A 182 0.93 0.38 23.82
CA ALA A 182 0.43 -0.98 23.63
C ALA A 182 0.78 -1.92 24.80
N ALA A 183 1.98 -1.80 25.36
CA ALA A 183 2.42 -2.59 26.53
C ALA A 183 1.70 -2.23 27.84
N VAL A 184 1.04 -1.08 27.90
CA VAL A 184 0.22 -0.66 29.08
C VAL A 184 -1.23 -1.19 28.97
N LEU A 185 -1.65 -1.64 27.77
CA LEU A 185 -3.00 -2.15 27.51
C LEU A 185 -3.10 -3.70 27.66
N VAL A 186 -1.99 -4.38 27.86
CA VAL A 186 -1.86 -5.82 28.14
C VAL A 186 -1.53 -6.04 29.62
#